data_5917e81effbeb97f4a2906cc12cfb0b7
#
_entry.id   5917e81effbeb97f4a2906cc12cfb0b7
#
_cell.length_a   1.000
_cell.length_b   1.000
_cell.length_c   1.000
_cell.angle_alpha   90.00
_cell.angle_beta   90.00
_cell.angle_gamma   90.00
#
_symmetry.space_group_name_H-M   'P 1'
#
loop_
_entity.id
_entity.type
_entity.pdbx_description
1 polymer ?
#
loop_
_entity_poly.entity_id
_entity_poly.type
_entity_poly.pdbx_seq_one_letter_code
_entity_poly.pdbx_strand_id
1 'polypeptide(L)'
;MNRAIVAIACLVFLIALPAHAAPSQREQQLFDLVNHEREKAGLNKLEWNDHLAEAALAHSKLLAENRDLSHQFSGEPILQERVGATKLRFNSVAENVAESPDVVTAHTALMKSPGHRANILHQDYNAIGISIVERDHTLFITQDFAHTLASYTEKQFRESVIANFNQARRARKMSPVDVISDPHLRKAACSQDMHTNKMIQNMPGVSGLLVFSLSEPGALPDDMRKYTSDKTLQRMNIGVCLQTGGVTGFSKFWVVAAFYRSAEYNQ
;
A
#
# COMPACT_ATOMS: atom_id res chain seq x y z
N MET A 1 -53.44 38.27 13.78
CA MET A 1 -51.96 38.10 13.64
C MET A 1 -51.69 36.64 13.55
N ASN A 2 -51.61 36.09 12.33
CA ASN A 2 -51.32 34.67 12.09
C ASN A 2 -49.81 34.49 11.96
N ARG A 3 -49.19 33.71 12.86
CA ARG A 3 -47.78 33.28 12.73
C ARG A 3 -47.76 31.97 11.98
N ALA A 4 -47.24 31.99 10.75
CA ALA A 4 -46.94 30.79 9.99
C ALA A 4 -45.63 30.15 10.54
N ILE A 5 -45.74 28.92 10.98
CA ILE A 5 -44.58 28.09 11.38
C ILE A 5 -44.05 27.43 10.10
N VAL A 6 -42.85 27.82 9.65
CA VAL A 6 -42.16 27.17 8.54
C VAL A 6 -41.40 26.02 9.14
N ALA A 7 -41.84 24.79 8.86
CA ALA A 7 -41.11 23.57 9.21
C ALA A 7 -40.03 23.35 8.14
N ILE A 8 -38.76 23.50 8.52
CA ILE A 8 -37.61 23.13 7.69
C ILE A 8 -37.37 21.61 7.84
N ALA A 9 -37.76 20.85 6.83
CA ALA A 9 -37.42 19.44 6.74
C ALA A 9 -35.95 19.29 6.35
N CYS A 10 -35.08 18.92 7.30
CA CYS A 10 -33.71 18.50 7.01
C CYS A 10 -33.74 17.16 6.29
N LEU A 11 -33.51 17.16 4.99
CA LEU A 11 -33.27 15.93 4.21
C LEU A 11 -31.85 15.41 4.52
N VAL A 12 -31.78 14.41 5.38
CA VAL A 12 -30.50 13.70 5.63
C VAL A 12 -30.24 12.82 4.43
N PHE A 13 -29.32 13.23 3.54
CA PHE A 13 -28.77 12.38 2.50
C PHE A 13 -27.86 11.33 3.18
N LEU A 14 -28.36 10.12 3.37
CA LEU A 14 -27.52 8.95 3.66
C LEU A 14 -26.69 8.67 2.41
N ILE A 15 -25.42 9.07 2.42
CA ILE A 15 -24.44 8.59 1.46
C ILE A 15 -24.19 7.13 1.81
N ALA A 16 -24.84 6.20 1.09
CA ALA A 16 -24.50 4.79 1.15
C ALA A 16 -23.08 4.65 0.59
N LEU A 17 -22.12 4.39 1.47
CA LEU A 17 -20.79 3.93 1.05
C LEU A 17 -21.02 2.60 0.30
N PRO A 18 -20.32 2.35 -0.82
CA PRO A 18 -20.40 1.07 -1.49
C PRO A 18 -19.93 0.00 -0.50
N ALA A 19 -20.86 -0.80 0.01
CA ALA A 19 -20.54 -1.96 0.78
C ALA A 19 -19.84 -2.94 -0.19
N HIS A 20 -18.57 -3.24 0.03
CA HIS A 20 -17.92 -4.35 -0.64
C HIS A 20 -18.72 -5.60 -0.28
N ALA A 21 -19.09 -6.39 -1.27
CA ALA A 21 -19.86 -7.60 -1.03
C ALA A 21 -18.98 -8.59 -0.24
N ALA A 22 -19.50 -9.12 0.86
CA ALA A 22 -18.82 -10.19 1.59
C ALA A 22 -18.52 -11.37 0.63
N PRO A 23 -17.46 -12.15 0.89
CA PRO A 23 -17.14 -13.32 0.07
C PRO A 23 -18.33 -14.27 -0.03
N SER A 24 -18.55 -14.83 -1.21
CA SER A 24 -19.53 -15.89 -1.38
C SER A 24 -19.16 -17.13 -0.54
N GLN A 25 -20.09 -18.03 -0.31
CA GLN A 25 -19.83 -19.26 0.46
C GLN A 25 -18.66 -20.07 -0.13
N ARG A 26 -18.53 -20.13 -1.46
CA ARG A 26 -17.43 -20.84 -2.14
C ARG A 26 -16.08 -20.14 -1.97
N GLU A 27 -16.07 -18.82 -2.05
CA GLU A 27 -14.85 -18.01 -1.83
C GLU A 27 -14.39 -18.10 -0.37
N GLN A 28 -15.34 -18.05 0.58
CA GLN A 28 -15.03 -18.26 1.99
C GLN A 28 -14.47 -19.67 2.25
N GLN A 29 -15.06 -20.70 1.64
CA GLN A 29 -14.56 -22.07 1.77
C GLN A 29 -13.13 -22.19 1.25
N LEU A 30 -12.81 -21.59 0.10
CA LEU A 30 -11.45 -21.62 -0.47
C LEU A 30 -10.47 -20.84 0.38
N PHE A 31 -10.87 -19.68 0.92
CA PHE A 31 -10.10 -18.87 1.86
C PHE A 31 -9.75 -19.67 3.13
N ASP A 32 -10.72 -20.39 3.69
CA ASP A 32 -10.50 -21.21 4.88
C ASP A 32 -9.53 -22.37 4.60
N LEU A 33 -9.65 -23.01 3.43
CA LEU A 33 -8.73 -24.07 3.00
C LEU A 33 -7.29 -23.55 2.85
N VAL A 34 -7.10 -22.38 2.23
CA VAL A 34 -5.79 -21.73 2.11
C VAL A 34 -5.19 -21.46 3.49
N ASN A 35 -5.96 -20.87 4.39
CA ASN A 35 -5.47 -20.55 5.73
C ASN A 35 -5.20 -21.80 6.59
N HIS A 36 -5.94 -22.89 6.35
CA HIS A 36 -5.66 -24.16 7.00
C HIS A 36 -4.31 -24.76 6.58
N GLU A 37 -3.96 -24.70 5.29
CA GLU A 37 -2.64 -25.17 4.83
C GLU A 37 -1.50 -24.28 5.37
N ARG A 38 -1.71 -22.96 5.48
CA ARG A 38 -0.74 -22.04 6.08
C ARG A 38 -0.53 -22.34 7.57
N GLU A 39 -1.60 -22.59 8.30
CA GLU A 39 -1.54 -22.96 9.72
C GLU A 39 -0.78 -24.28 9.93
N LYS A 40 -1.04 -25.31 9.11
CA LYS A 40 -0.27 -26.57 9.10
C LYS A 40 1.23 -26.34 8.83
N ALA A 41 1.57 -25.35 8.02
CA ALA A 41 2.94 -24.99 7.71
C ALA A 41 3.60 -24.04 8.75
N GLY A 42 2.87 -23.69 9.83
CA GLY A 42 3.36 -22.76 10.87
C GLY A 42 3.44 -21.31 10.42
N LEU A 43 2.70 -20.92 9.39
CA LEU A 43 2.66 -19.56 8.84
C LEU A 43 1.47 -18.78 9.41
N ASN A 44 1.61 -17.45 9.44
CA ASN A 44 0.48 -16.58 9.76
C ASN A 44 -0.64 -16.74 8.73
N LYS A 45 -1.89 -16.67 9.20
CA LYS A 45 -3.07 -16.62 8.32
C LYS A 45 -3.03 -15.36 7.46
N LEU A 46 -3.53 -15.48 6.22
CA LEU A 46 -3.80 -14.33 5.37
C LEU A 46 -5.10 -13.66 5.83
N GLU A 47 -5.18 -12.36 5.69
CA GLU A 47 -6.41 -11.60 5.84
C GLU A 47 -7.13 -11.51 4.50
N TRP A 48 -8.47 -11.56 4.53
CA TRP A 48 -9.28 -11.26 3.35
C TRP A 48 -9.13 -9.79 2.98
N ASN A 49 -8.97 -9.51 1.68
CA ASN A 49 -8.82 -8.14 1.20
C ASN A 49 -9.74 -7.90 0.00
N ASP A 50 -10.70 -6.98 0.16
CA ASP A 50 -11.71 -6.67 -0.85
C ASP A 50 -11.11 -6.08 -2.14
N HIS A 51 -10.03 -5.33 -2.04
CA HIS A 51 -9.34 -4.78 -3.21
C HIS A 51 -8.66 -5.87 -4.04
N LEU A 52 -8.08 -6.89 -3.39
CA LEU A 52 -7.56 -8.06 -4.09
C LEU A 52 -8.70 -8.89 -4.69
N ALA A 53 -9.82 -9.06 -3.97
CA ALA A 53 -10.98 -9.76 -4.49
C ALA A 53 -11.60 -9.03 -5.70
N GLU A 54 -11.61 -7.71 -5.72
CA GLU A 54 -12.03 -6.90 -6.87
C GLU A 54 -11.14 -7.14 -8.09
N ALA A 55 -9.80 -7.13 -7.92
CA ALA A 55 -8.85 -7.42 -8.99
C ALA A 55 -9.01 -8.87 -9.50
N ALA A 56 -9.13 -9.84 -8.59
CA ALA A 56 -9.37 -11.25 -8.89
C ALA A 56 -10.69 -11.45 -9.64
N LEU A 57 -11.76 -10.72 -9.29
CA LEU A 57 -13.05 -10.80 -9.99
C LEU A 57 -12.95 -10.34 -11.44
N ALA A 58 -12.23 -9.25 -11.70
CA ALA A 58 -12.03 -8.78 -13.05
C ALA A 58 -11.36 -9.86 -13.91
N HIS A 59 -10.34 -10.53 -13.37
CA HIS A 59 -9.63 -11.61 -14.07
C HIS A 59 -10.45 -12.90 -14.19
N SER A 60 -11.13 -13.36 -13.13
CA SER A 60 -11.99 -14.55 -13.18
C SER A 60 -13.09 -14.45 -14.23
N LYS A 61 -13.63 -13.26 -14.49
CA LYS A 61 -14.59 -13.02 -15.58
C LYS A 61 -13.96 -13.29 -16.94
N LEU A 62 -12.73 -12.83 -17.17
CA LEU A 62 -12.03 -13.08 -18.42
C LEU A 62 -11.69 -14.57 -18.62
N LEU A 63 -11.26 -15.27 -17.54
CA LEU A 63 -11.06 -16.71 -17.58
C LEU A 63 -12.36 -17.42 -18.01
N ALA A 64 -13.49 -17.08 -17.41
CA ALA A 64 -14.79 -17.67 -17.73
C ALA A 64 -15.25 -17.31 -19.15
N GLU A 65 -15.06 -16.08 -19.59
CA GLU A 65 -15.43 -15.59 -20.93
C GLU A 65 -14.63 -16.31 -22.04
N ASN A 66 -13.33 -16.48 -21.83
CA ASN A 66 -12.46 -17.13 -22.79
C ASN A 66 -12.45 -18.66 -22.66
N ARG A 67 -12.94 -19.23 -21.54
CA ARG A 67 -12.84 -20.67 -21.20
C ARG A 67 -11.40 -21.16 -21.29
N ASP A 68 -10.49 -20.38 -20.77
CA ASP A 68 -9.05 -20.63 -20.84
C ASP A 68 -8.37 -20.17 -19.54
N LEU A 69 -7.27 -20.81 -19.19
CA LEU A 69 -6.41 -20.44 -18.06
C LEU A 69 -5.21 -19.65 -18.56
N SER A 70 -5.17 -18.39 -18.19
CA SER A 70 -4.07 -17.50 -18.50
C SER A 70 -3.86 -16.55 -17.33
N HIS A 71 -2.63 -16.09 -17.09
CA HIS A 71 -2.37 -15.02 -16.14
C HIS A 71 -2.58 -13.62 -16.72
N GLN A 72 -2.77 -13.53 -18.04
CA GLN A 72 -3.03 -12.26 -18.73
C GLN A 72 -3.61 -12.53 -20.11
N PHE A 73 -4.71 -11.89 -20.43
CA PHE A 73 -5.29 -11.89 -21.77
C PHE A 73 -4.83 -10.68 -22.57
N SER A 74 -5.01 -10.73 -23.89
CA SER A 74 -4.67 -9.61 -24.77
C SER A 74 -5.49 -8.37 -24.40
N GLY A 75 -4.81 -7.25 -24.15
CA GLY A 75 -5.42 -5.98 -23.73
C GLY A 75 -5.76 -5.89 -22.24
N GLU A 76 -5.58 -6.94 -21.47
CA GLU A 76 -5.72 -6.90 -20.02
C GLU A 76 -4.46 -6.29 -19.37
N PRO A 77 -4.60 -5.41 -18.36
CA PRO A 77 -3.47 -4.96 -17.57
C PRO A 77 -2.78 -6.12 -16.84
N ILE A 78 -1.48 -6.03 -16.62
CA ILE A 78 -0.75 -7.01 -15.79
C ILE A 78 -1.27 -7.04 -14.35
N LEU A 79 -1.01 -8.12 -13.62
CA LEU A 79 -1.48 -8.31 -12.25
C LEU A 79 -1.22 -7.08 -11.34
N GLN A 80 -0.01 -6.53 -11.37
CA GLN A 80 0.36 -5.37 -10.56
C GLN A 80 -0.49 -4.14 -10.88
N GLU A 81 -0.83 -3.95 -12.14
CA GLU A 81 -1.68 -2.84 -12.59
C GLU A 81 -3.15 -3.08 -12.21
N ARG A 82 -3.65 -4.33 -12.34
CA ARG A 82 -5.01 -4.69 -11.90
C ARG A 82 -5.19 -4.41 -10.41
N VAL A 83 -4.25 -4.91 -9.58
CA VAL A 83 -4.28 -4.68 -8.13
C VAL A 83 -4.07 -3.19 -7.79
N GLY A 84 -3.15 -2.51 -8.47
CA GLY A 84 -2.90 -1.08 -8.25
C GLY A 84 -4.09 -0.18 -8.61
N ALA A 85 -4.89 -0.56 -9.60
CA ALA A 85 -6.10 0.17 -10.00
C ALA A 85 -7.16 0.21 -8.89
N THR A 86 -7.19 -0.78 -8.00
CA THR A 86 -8.06 -0.82 -6.81
C THR A 86 -7.60 0.13 -5.70
N LYS A 87 -6.48 0.83 -5.86
CA LYS A 87 -5.84 1.72 -4.89
C LYS A 87 -5.24 1.01 -3.66
N LEU A 88 -5.12 -0.31 -3.70
CA LEU A 88 -4.40 -1.06 -2.67
C LEU A 88 -2.92 -0.66 -2.66
N ARG A 89 -2.36 -0.48 -1.48
CA ARG A 89 -0.92 -0.31 -1.29
C ARG A 89 -0.29 -1.66 -0.99
N PHE A 90 0.72 -2.03 -1.77
CA PHE A 90 1.43 -3.30 -1.64
C PHE A 90 2.89 -3.16 -2.10
N ASN A 91 3.73 -4.12 -1.74
CA ASN A 91 5.11 -4.22 -2.23
C ASN A 91 5.39 -5.52 -3.01
N SER A 92 4.51 -6.51 -2.90
CA SER A 92 4.57 -7.74 -3.69
C SER A 92 3.18 -8.31 -3.93
N VAL A 93 2.99 -8.95 -5.08
CA VAL A 93 1.76 -9.64 -5.47
C VAL A 93 2.08 -10.93 -6.21
N ALA A 94 1.18 -11.92 -6.11
CA ALA A 94 1.20 -13.13 -6.92
C ALA A 94 -0.24 -13.59 -7.18
N GLU A 95 -0.39 -14.44 -8.19
CA GLU A 95 -1.68 -14.93 -8.63
C GLU A 95 -1.64 -16.44 -8.80
N ASN A 96 -2.73 -17.09 -8.42
CA ASN A 96 -3.05 -18.44 -8.82
C ASN A 96 -4.36 -18.42 -9.62
N VAL A 97 -4.39 -19.15 -10.71
CA VAL A 97 -5.61 -19.38 -11.50
C VAL A 97 -5.91 -20.88 -11.58
N ALA A 98 -7.18 -21.23 -11.59
CA ALA A 98 -7.63 -22.60 -11.72
C ALA A 98 -9.00 -22.69 -12.37
N GLU A 99 -9.27 -23.82 -13.04
CA GLU A 99 -10.61 -24.26 -13.41
C GLU A 99 -10.90 -25.59 -12.72
N SER A 100 -12.14 -25.79 -12.26
CA SER A 100 -12.51 -26.99 -11.50
C SER A 100 -14.03 -27.16 -11.40
N PRO A 101 -14.54 -28.37 -11.25
CA PRO A 101 -15.96 -28.57 -10.95
C PRO A 101 -16.36 -28.11 -9.53
N ASP A 102 -15.42 -28.07 -8.57
CA ASP A 102 -15.67 -27.69 -7.19
C ASP A 102 -14.43 -27.10 -6.50
N VAL A 103 -14.67 -26.45 -5.36
CA VAL A 103 -13.63 -25.71 -4.58
C VAL A 103 -12.57 -26.64 -3.98
N VAL A 104 -12.97 -27.82 -3.48
CA VAL A 104 -12.06 -28.76 -2.80
C VAL A 104 -11.10 -29.38 -3.80
N THR A 105 -11.62 -29.76 -4.98
CA THR A 105 -10.82 -30.27 -6.10
C THR A 105 -9.84 -29.20 -6.59
N ALA A 106 -10.29 -27.95 -6.76
CA ALA A 106 -9.44 -26.83 -7.13
C ALA A 106 -8.29 -26.64 -6.14
N HIS A 107 -8.62 -26.55 -4.84
CA HIS A 107 -7.61 -26.36 -3.80
C HIS A 107 -6.58 -27.50 -3.78
N THR A 108 -7.05 -28.73 -3.91
CA THR A 108 -6.17 -29.91 -3.96
C THR A 108 -5.21 -29.87 -5.15
N ALA A 109 -5.69 -29.44 -6.32
CA ALA A 109 -4.86 -29.28 -7.52
C ALA A 109 -3.82 -28.16 -7.36
N LEU A 110 -4.23 -27.01 -6.83
CA LEU A 110 -3.32 -25.89 -6.53
C LEU A 110 -2.23 -26.31 -5.54
N MET A 111 -2.55 -27.04 -4.49
CA MET A 111 -1.56 -27.53 -3.51
C MET A 111 -0.63 -28.61 -4.06
N LYS A 112 -1.02 -29.36 -5.09
CA LYS A 112 -0.15 -30.31 -5.80
C LYS A 112 0.81 -29.64 -6.80
N SER A 113 0.46 -28.44 -7.27
CA SER A 113 1.32 -27.67 -8.19
C SER A 113 2.38 -26.90 -7.42
N PRO A 114 3.69 -27.12 -7.68
CA PRO A 114 4.77 -26.46 -6.93
C PRO A 114 4.68 -24.93 -6.95
N GLY A 115 4.35 -24.32 -8.10
CA GLY A 115 4.25 -22.86 -8.24
C GLY A 115 3.06 -22.29 -7.46
N HIS A 116 1.88 -22.86 -7.63
CA HIS A 116 0.67 -22.42 -6.92
C HIS A 116 0.80 -22.63 -5.41
N ARG A 117 1.35 -23.76 -4.99
CA ARG A 117 1.62 -24.05 -3.58
C ARG A 117 2.62 -23.05 -2.98
N ALA A 118 3.64 -22.66 -3.73
CA ALA A 118 4.60 -21.65 -3.28
C ALA A 118 3.93 -20.31 -3.01
N ASN A 119 2.97 -19.88 -3.83
CA ASN A 119 2.18 -18.66 -3.58
C ASN A 119 1.31 -18.80 -2.31
N ILE A 120 0.61 -19.93 -2.14
CA ILE A 120 -0.23 -20.18 -0.95
C ILE A 120 0.59 -20.15 0.34
N LEU A 121 1.80 -20.71 0.31
CA LEU A 121 2.68 -20.84 1.48
C LEU A 121 3.78 -19.77 1.55
N HIS A 122 3.68 -18.70 0.77
CA HIS A 122 4.66 -17.62 0.82
C HIS A 122 4.58 -16.88 2.16
N GLN A 123 5.70 -16.82 2.88
CA GLN A 123 5.74 -16.28 4.25
C GLN A 123 5.46 -14.78 4.34
N ASP A 124 5.83 -14.02 3.29
CA ASP A 124 5.73 -12.56 3.31
C ASP A 124 4.35 -12.04 2.90
N TYR A 125 3.48 -12.88 2.32
CA TYR A 125 2.11 -12.42 2.05
C TYR A 125 1.29 -12.37 3.34
N ASN A 126 0.51 -11.29 3.47
CA ASN A 126 -0.37 -11.04 4.60
C ASN A 126 -1.85 -10.93 4.20
N ALA A 127 -2.16 -10.86 2.91
CA ALA A 127 -3.52 -10.72 2.41
C ALA A 127 -3.77 -11.55 1.17
N ILE A 128 -5.05 -11.90 0.97
CA ILE A 128 -5.55 -12.61 -0.21
C ILE A 128 -6.93 -12.07 -0.58
N GLY A 129 -7.18 -11.97 -1.89
CA GLY A 129 -8.52 -11.86 -2.46
C GLY A 129 -8.79 -13.03 -3.38
N ILE A 130 -10.00 -13.57 -3.31
CA ILE A 130 -10.42 -14.70 -4.14
C ILE A 130 -11.65 -14.31 -4.91
N SER A 131 -11.72 -14.74 -6.16
CA SER A 131 -12.95 -14.68 -6.95
C SER A 131 -13.21 -16.00 -7.63
N ILE A 132 -14.50 -16.39 -7.66
CA ILE A 132 -14.99 -17.61 -8.31
C ILE A 132 -16.15 -17.25 -9.22
N VAL A 133 -15.96 -17.42 -10.52
CA VAL A 133 -16.98 -17.25 -11.54
C VAL A 133 -17.37 -18.61 -12.09
N GLU A 134 -18.65 -18.97 -11.99
CA GLU A 134 -19.17 -20.23 -12.55
C GLU A 134 -19.68 -20.02 -13.98
N ARG A 135 -19.26 -20.89 -14.89
CA ARG A 135 -19.80 -20.98 -16.23
C ARG A 135 -19.88 -22.44 -16.68
N ASP A 136 -21.03 -22.85 -17.19
CA ASP A 136 -21.26 -24.20 -17.70
C ASP A 136 -20.82 -25.32 -16.72
N HIS A 137 -21.18 -25.17 -15.43
CA HIS A 137 -20.80 -26.05 -14.31
C HIS A 137 -19.29 -26.15 -14.03
N THR A 138 -18.51 -25.24 -14.58
CA THR A 138 -17.08 -25.10 -14.30
C THR A 138 -16.83 -23.82 -13.49
N LEU A 139 -16.04 -23.92 -12.43
CA LEU A 139 -15.60 -22.79 -11.63
C LEU A 139 -14.28 -22.26 -12.23
N PHE A 140 -14.25 -20.98 -12.55
CA PHE A 140 -13.05 -20.23 -12.91
C PHE A 140 -12.63 -19.40 -11.70
N ILE A 141 -11.44 -19.67 -11.20
CA ILE A 141 -10.97 -19.23 -9.91
C ILE A 141 -9.70 -18.41 -10.07
N THR A 142 -9.67 -17.27 -9.41
CA THR A 142 -8.46 -16.45 -9.22
C THR A 142 -8.21 -16.25 -7.74
N GLN A 143 -6.97 -16.44 -7.31
CA GLN A 143 -6.47 -16.10 -5.99
C GLN A 143 -5.36 -15.06 -6.16
N ASP A 144 -5.61 -13.82 -5.76
CA ASP A 144 -4.60 -12.76 -5.73
C ASP A 144 -4.03 -12.61 -4.32
N PHE A 145 -2.73 -12.79 -4.18
CA PHE A 145 -1.98 -12.67 -2.93
C PHE A 145 -1.20 -11.36 -2.92
N ALA A 146 -1.05 -10.77 -1.75
CA ALA A 146 -0.20 -9.58 -1.59
C ALA A 146 0.48 -9.50 -0.23
N HIS A 147 1.63 -8.81 -0.20
CA HIS A 147 2.08 -8.13 1.01
C HIS A 147 1.54 -6.70 0.97
N THR A 148 0.42 -6.50 1.67
CA THR A 148 -0.22 -5.18 1.75
C THR A 148 0.50 -4.28 2.73
N LEU A 149 0.49 -2.98 2.44
CA LEU A 149 1.11 -1.93 3.24
C LEU A 149 0.02 -1.06 3.87
N ALA A 150 0.30 -0.55 5.06
CA ALA A 150 -0.61 0.38 5.73
C ALA A 150 -0.88 1.62 4.88
N SER A 151 -2.11 2.10 4.90
CA SER A 151 -2.49 3.33 4.22
C SER A 151 -2.17 4.54 5.09
N TYR A 152 -1.49 5.53 4.49
CA TYR A 152 -1.18 6.80 5.11
C TYR A 152 -1.60 7.95 4.20
N THR A 153 -2.13 9.01 4.77
CA THR A 153 -2.11 10.31 4.10
C THR A 153 -0.69 10.87 4.10
N GLU A 154 -0.35 11.78 3.19
CA GLU A 154 0.97 12.44 3.19
C GLU A 154 1.30 13.09 4.54
N LYS A 155 0.28 13.66 5.19
CA LYS A 155 0.41 14.26 6.54
C LYS A 155 0.80 13.20 7.58
N GLN A 156 0.06 12.10 7.67
CA GLN A 156 0.33 11.02 8.61
C GLN A 156 1.71 10.40 8.38
N PHE A 157 2.07 10.19 7.10
CA PHE A 157 3.37 9.64 6.75
C PHE A 157 4.50 10.58 7.19
N ARG A 158 4.39 11.88 6.88
CA ARG A 158 5.33 12.93 7.30
C ARG A 158 5.50 12.94 8.82
N GLU A 159 4.39 12.98 9.56
CA GLU A 159 4.39 12.98 11.02
C GLU A 159 5.06 11.74 11.60
N SER A 160 4.82 10.56 11.02
CA SER A 160 5.44 9.30 11.43
C SER A 160 6.94 9.28 11.18
N VAL A 161 7.41 9.76 10.01
CA VAL A 161 8.86 9.87 9.72
C VAL A 161 9.54 10.81 10.74
N ILE A 162 8.93 11.95 11.04
CA ILE A 162 9.42 12.91 12.04
C ILE A 162 9.49 12.29 13.43
N ALA A 163 8.42 11.60 13.83
CA ALA A 163 8.34 10.92 15.12
C ALA A 163 9.45 9.86 15.27
N ASN A 164 9.65 9.03 14.26
CA ASN A 164 10.68 8.00 14.23
C ASN A 164 12.10 8.60 14.27
N PHE A 165 12.32 9.69 13.52
CA PHE A 165 13.60 10.42 13.57
C PHE A 165 13.89 10.96 14.98
N ASN A 166 12.92 11.64 15.59
CA ASN A 166 13.07 12.19 16.94
C ASN A 166 13.15 11.09 18.01
N GLN A 167 12.50 9.96 17.84
CA GLN A 167 12.66 8.77 18.68
C GLN A 167 14.10 8.23 18.61
N ALA A 168 14.65 8.10 17.41
CA ALA A 168 16.02 7.66 17.21
C ALA A 168 17.05 8.65 17.83
N ARG A 169 16.77 9.96 17.82
CA ARG A 169 17.58 10.96 18.54
C ARG A 169 17.51 10.79 20.05
N ARG A 170 16.30 10.67 20.61
CA ARG A 170 16.13 10.41 22.05
C ARG A 170 16.86 9.16 22.52
N ALA A 171 16.81 8.07 21.76
CA ALA A 171 17.53 6.83 22.05
C ALA A 171 19.05 7.03 22.11
N ARG A 172 19.59 8.06 21.44
CA ARG A 172 20.99 8.48 21.46
C ARG A 172 21.27 9.62 22.45
N LYS A 173 20.31 9.94 23.32
CA LYS A 173 20.40 11.04 24.30
C LYS A 173 20.54 12.43 23.63
N MET A 174 20.04 12.59 22.39
CA MET A 174 19.97 13.85 21.67
C MET A 174 18.60 14.50 21.87
N SER A 175 18.57 15.84 21.89
CA SER A 175 17.31 16.59 21.89
C SER A 175 16.55 16.36 20.59
N PRO A 176 15.22 16.32 20.62
CA PRO A 176 14.41 16.38 19.41
C PRO A 176 14.75 17.65 18.60
N VAL A 177 14.58 17.58 17.28
CA VAL A 177 14.69 18.74 16.43
C VAL A 177 13.34 19.43 16.28
N ASP A 178 13.35 20.74 16.14
CA ASP A 178 12.18 21.52 15.80
C ASP A 178 11.78 21.27 14.35
N VAL A 179 10.49 21.20 14.12
CA VAL A 179 9.95 20.96 12.77
C VAL A 179 9.44 22.25 12.20
N ILE A 180 10.06 22.70 11.12
CA ILE A 180 9.58 23.84 10.35
C ILE A 180 8.77 23.38 9.14
N SER A 181 7.89 24.20 8.62
CA SER A 181 7.06 23.88 7.46
C SER A 181 7.39 24.83 6.30
N ASP A 182 7.74 24.23 5.18
CA ASP A 182 7.95 24.94 3.91
C ASP A 182 7.27 24.13 2.78
N PRO A 183 6.26 24.66 2.11
CA PRO A 183 5.54 23.96 1.06
C PRO A 183 6.39 23.62 -0.16
N HIS A 184 7.54 24.28 -0.36
CA HIS A 184 8.43 23.99 -1.48
C HIS A 184 8.99 22.58 -1.44
N LEU A 185 9.23 21.99 -0.23
CA LEU A 185 9.72 20.62 -0.13
C LEU A 185 8.68 19.60 -0.57
N ARG A 186 7.38 19.83 -0.29
CA ARG A 186 6.32 18.97 -0.81
C ARG A 186 6.26 19.04 -2.35
N LYS A 187 6.35 20.23 -2.93
CA LYS A 187 6.38 20.41 -4.39
C LYS A 187 7.57 19.66 -4.99
N ALA A 188 8.74 19.76 -4.38
CA ALA A 188 9.94 19.05 -4.81
C ALA A 188 9.77 17.52 -4.71
N ALA A 189 9.21 17.02 -3.63
CA ALA A 189 8.90 15.58 -3.48
C ALA A 189 7.93 15.08 -4.57
N CYS A 190 6.93 15.88 -4.94
CA CYS A 190 5.99 15.52 -5.99
C CYS A 190 6.58 15.60 -7.41
N SER A 191 7.50 16.51 -7.66
CA SER A 191 8.18 16.62 -8.96
C SER A 191 9.24 15.55 -9.17
N GLN A 192 9.63 14.84 -8.10
CA GLN A 192 10.74 13.87 -8.11
C GLN A 192 12.05 14.49 -8.63
N ASP A 193 12.19 15.80 -8.46
CA ASP A 193 13.39 16.52 -8.85
C ASP A 193 14.55 16.14 -7.94
N MET A 194 15.52 15.41 -8.48
CA MET A 194 16.69 14.91 -7.77
C MET A 194 17.85 15.93 -7.75
N HIS A 195 17.64 17.13 -8.28
CA HIS A 195 18.67 18.17 -8.36
C HIS A 195 18.85 18.88 -6.99
N THR A 196 19.31 18.14 -5.99
CA THR A 196 19.48 18.62 -4.61
C THR A 196 20.32 19.89 -4.50
N ASN A 197 21.39 20.02 -5.30
CA ASN A 197 22.24 21.21 -5.28
C ASN A 197 21.50 22.50 -5.69
N LYS A 198 20.65 22.44 -6.72
CA LYS A 198 19.83 23.55 -7.15
C LYS A 198 18.77 23.92 -6.11
N MET A 199 18.25 22.93 -5.41
CA MET A 199 17.28 23.14 -4.32
C MET A 199 17.95 23.82 -3.12
N ILE A 200 19.14 23.36 -2.70
CA ILE A 200 19.89 23.94 -1.57
C ILE A 200 20.19 25.41 -1.81
N GLN A 201 20.59 25.82 -3.04
CA GLN A 201 20.88 27.19 -3.38
C GLN A 201 19.70 28.14 -3.13
N ASN A 202 18.48 27.65 -3.19
CA ASN A 202 17.26 28.43 -2.99
C ASN A 202 16.68 28.31 -1.56
N MET A 203 17.38 27.62 -0.64
CA MET A 203 16.91 27.38 0.72
C MET A 203 17.94 27.91 1.76
N PRO A 204 17.81 29.17 2.21
CA PRO A 204 18.75 29.75 3.16
C PRO A 204 18.88 28.95 4.44
N GLY A 205 20.13 28.72 4.90
CA GLY A 205 20.43 28.05 6.15
C GLY A 205 20.28 26.52 6.12
N VAL A 206 20.00 25.91 4.98
CA VAL A 206 20.01 24.45 4.81
C VAL A 206 21.44 23.96 4.85
N SER A 207 21.74 23.05 5.78
CA SER A 207 23.04 22.41 5.96
C SER A 207 23.10 20.98 5.42
N GLY A 208 21.97 20.43 5.02
CA GLY A 208 21.85 19.11 4.37
C GLY A 208 20.49 18.90 3.75
N LEU A 209 20.47 18.20 2.63
CA LEU A 209 19.25 17.85 1.91
C LEU A 209 19.33 16.37 1.48
N LEU A 210 18.26 15.62 1.74
CA LEU A 210 18.11 14.25 1.30
C LEU A 210 16.85 14.11 0.45
N VAL A 211 16.94 13.32 -0.62
CA VAL A 211 15.80 12.89 -1.43
C VAL A 211 15.80 11.37 -1.49
N PHE A 212 14.70 10.76 -1.11
CA PHE A 212 14.57 9.30 -1.07
C PHE A 212 13.09 8.88 -1.17
N SER A 213 12.85 7.60 -1.36
CA SER A 213 11.50 7.05 -1.31
C SER A 213 11.38 5.97 -0.24
N LEU A 214 10.20 5.90 0.39
CA LEU A 214 9.84 4.89 1.39
C LEU A 214 8.47 4.32 1.09
N SER A 215 8.30 3.03 1.34
CA SER A 215 6.98 2.39 1.36
C SER A 215 6.33 2.52 2.73
N GLU A 216 7.12 2.51 3.81
CA GLU A 216 6.70 2.61 5.20
C GLU A 216 7.52 3.67 5.96
N PRO A 217 6.91 4.41 6.91
CA PRO A 217 7.60 5.52 7.60
C PRO A 217 8.59 5.06 8.68
N GLY A 218 8.57 3.76 9.04
CA GLY A 218 9.37 3.22 10.15
C GLY A 218 10.84 3.02 9.83
N ALA A 219 11.18 2.77 8.58
CA ALA A 219 12.54 2.48 8.15
C ALA A 219 13.25 3.77 7.68
N LEU A 220 13.89 4.49 8.60
CA LEU A 220 14.72 5.63 8.22
C LEU A 220 15.92 5.18 7.36
N PRO A 221 16.18 5.79 6.18
CA PRO A 221 17.36 5.50 5.38
C PRO A 221 18.67 5.76 6.14
N ASP A 222 19.73 5.05 5.78
CA ASP A 222 21.04 5.18 6.44
C ASP A 222 21.55 6.62 6.44
N ASP A 223 21.39 7.32 5.33
CA ASP A 223 21.79 8.73 5.22
C ASP A 223 21.00 9.63 6.18
N MET A 224 19.71 9.39 6.36
CA MET A 224 18.92 10.13 7.34
C MET A 224 19.29 9.73 8.78
N ARG A 225 19.64 8.45 9.02
CA ARG A 225 20.08 7.98 10.34
C ARG A 225 21.36 8.66 10.84
N LYS A 226 22.26 9.08 9.95
CA LYS A 226 23.47 9.84 10.29
C LYS A 226 23.15 11.14 11.02
N TYR A 227 22.08 11.83 10.63
CA TYR A 227 21.63 13.08 11.27
C TYR A 227 21.03 12.85 12.67
N THR A 228 20.64 11.62 13.03
CA THR A 228 20.08 11.37 14.38
C THR A 228 21.10 11.51 15.51
N SER A 229 22.40 11.45 15.22
CA SER A 229 23.51 11.68 16.17
C SER A 229 24.15 13.06 16.05
N ASP A 230 23.70 13.89 15.15
CA ASP A 230 24.26 15.25 14.95
C ASP A 230 23.78 16.18 16.09
N LYS A 231 24.74 16.61 16.94
CA LYS A 231 24.49 17.50 18.09
C LYS A 231 24.18 18.94 17.65
N THR A 232 24.62 19.32 16.47
CA THR A 232 24.45 20.69 15.94
C THR A 232 23.13 20.88 15.24
N LEU A 233 22.42 19.79 14.95
CA LEU A 233 21.14 19.80 14.28
C LEU A 233 20.04 20.35 15.19
N GLN A 234 19.42 21.46 14.78
CA GLN A 234 18.36 22.14 15.53
C GLN A 234 16.99 21.99 14.91
N ARG A 235 16.91 22.07 13.59
CA ARG A 235 15.62 22.08 12.89
C ARG A 235 15.66 21.14 11.68
N MET A 236 14.49 20.66 11.32
CA MET A 236 14.28 19.96 10.05
C MET A 236 12.97 20.35 9.40
N ASN A 237 12.90 20.18 8.10
CA ASN A 237 11.67 20.22 7.33
C ASN A 237 11.59 18.99 6.44
N ILE A 238 10.36 18.43 6.30
CA ILE A 238 10.10 17.25 5.45
C ILE A 238 8.93 17.54 4.53
N GLY A 239 9.18 17.45 3.24
CA GLY A 239 8.17 17.35 2.20
C GLY A 239 7.90 15.89 1.85
N VAL A 240 6.64 15.51 1.73
CA VAL A 240 6.21 14.16 1.37
C VAL A 240 5.22 14.23 0.23
N CYS A 241 5.35 13.34 -0.74
CA CYS A 241 4.39 13.16 -1.82
C CYS A 241 4.13 11.67 -2.06
N LEU A 242 2.87 11.26 -2.00
CA LEU A 242 2.46 9.90 -2.36
C LEU A 242 2.46 9.76 -3.88
N GLN A 243 3.28 8.85 -4.38
CA GLN A 243 3.20 8.39 -5.76
C GLN A 243 2.41 7.09 -5.79
N THR A 244 1.24 7.12 -6.44
CA THR A 244 0.41 5.95 -6.66
C THR A 244 0.72 5.35 -8.02
N GLY A 245 0.93 4.06 -8.02
CA GLY A 245 0.80 3.15 -9.15
C GLY A 245 1.80 3.31 -10.28
N GLY A 246 1.78 4.24 -11.10
CA GLY A 246 2.54 4.18 -12.35
C GLY A 246 2.37 2.81 -13.06
N VAL A 247 3.21 2.49 -14.00
CA VAL A 247 3.22 1.22 -14.75
C VAL A 247 3.46 -0.03 -13.87
N THR A 248 3.95 0.13 -12.63
CA THR A 248 4.30 -1.00 -11.74
C THR A 248 3.27 -1.30 -10.66
N GLY A 249 2.19 -0.50 -10.54
CA GLY A 249 1.18 -0.67 -9.49
C GLY A 249 1.65 -0.36 -8.05
N PHE A 250 2.96 -0.27 -7.82
CA PHE A 250 3.52 -0.04 -6.47
C PHE A 250 3.37 1.42 -6.03
N SER A 251 2.85 1.61 -4.81
CA SER A 251 2.73 2.95 -4.20
C SER A 251 3.88 3.20 -3.23
N LYS A 252 4.55 4.35 -3.36
CA LYS A 252 5.60 4.79 -2.46
C LYS A 252 5.49 6.27 -2.15
N PHE A 253 6.06 6.68 -1.02
CA PHE A 253 6.20 8.08 -0.67
C PHE A 253 7.57 8.59 -1.07
N TRP A 254 7.61 9.64 -1.89
CA TRP A 254 8.79 10.43 -2.09
C TRP A 254 8.94 11.41 -0.95
N VAL A 255 10.14 11.51 -0.42
CA VAL A 255 10.48 12.33 0.74
C VAL A 255 11.66 13.24 0.39
N VAL A 256 11.50 14.52 0.67
CA VAL A 256 12.59 15.49 0.66
C VAL A 256 12.76 16.00 2.09
N ALA A 257 13.93 15.77 2.68
CA ALA A 257 14.24 16.18 4.04
C ALA A 257 15.37 17.22 4.03
N ALA A 258 15.11 18.41 4.59
CA ALA A 258 16.08 19.48 4.78
C ALA A 258 16.44 19.59 6.27
N PHE A 259 17.74 19.76 6.53
CA PHE A 259 18.33 19.81 7.86
C PHE A 259 19.01 21.16 8.08
N TYR A 260 18.86 21.71 9.29
CA TYR A 260 19.38 23.04 9.66
C TYR A 260 20.16 22.91 10.96
N ARG A 261 21.44 23.34 10.92
CA ARG A 261 22.34 23.36 12.07
C ARG A 261 22.36 24.72 12.78
N SER A 262 22.91 24.78 13.98
CA SER A 262 23.18 26.05 14.67
C SER A 262 24.18 26.91 13.87
N ALA A 263 24.03 28.23 13.91
CA ALA A 263 24.86 29.17 13.18
C ALA A 263 26.36 29.16 13.63
N GLU A 264 26.67 28.63 14.80
CA GLU A 264 28.03 28.56 15.34
C GLU A 264 28.95 27.54 14.65
N TYR A 265 28.44 26.73 13.73
CA TYR A 265 29.22 25.66 13.08
C TYR A 265 29.54 25.93 11.59
N ASN A 266 29.26 27.11 11.10
CA ASN A 266 29.57 27.53 9.71
C ASN A 266 30.82 28.37 9.59
N GLN A 267 31.78 28.21 10.51
CA GLN A 267 33.14 28.84 10.41
C GLN A 267 34.21 27.81 10.07
#